data_7e01bc0c1fb0d333f69812793275e05a
#
_entry.id   7e01bc0c1fb0d333f69812793275e05a
#
_cell.length_a   1.000
_cell.length_b   1.000
_cell.length_c   1.000
_cell.angle_alpha   90.00
_cell.angle_beta   90.00
_cell.angle_gamma   90.00
#
_symmetry.space_group_name_H-M   'P 1'
#
loop_
_entity.id
_entity.type
_entity.pdbx_description
1 polymer ?
#
loop_
_entity_poly.entity_id
_entity_poly.type
_entity_poly.pdbx_seq_one_letter_code
_entity_poly.pdbx_strand_id
1 'polypeptide(L)'
;VFLAPTFAAFCLGFLYPFVKGIFLSFCRFKTTSKWTWVGFDNYVSAFNDPSFLHAFWYTAIFAVTSLILINVLSFAVAYALTRGIRGTNIFRTVFFMPNLIGGIVLGYIWSMIFNGILIKYSTSVVLESKYGFWGLIILMCWQQIGYMMIIYVAGLQSVPEDMLEAARIDGANGWQTLWKITIPNVMPSIT
;
A
#
# COMPACT_ATOMS: atom_id res chain seq x y z
N VAL A 1 -26.12 14.37 19.12
CA VAL A 1 -27.13 14.56 18.06
C VAL A 1 -26.47 14.59 16.68
N PHE A 2 -25.37 15.34 16.47
CA PHE A 2 -24.70 15.48 15.15
C PHE A 2 -24.03 14.20 14.63
N LEU A 3 -23.61 13.31 15.51
CA LEU A 3 -22.98 12.02 15.11
C LEU A 3 -24.01 10.94 14.77
N ALA A 4 -25.26 11.08 15.20
CA ALA A 4 -26.27 10.02 15.03
C ALA A 4 -26.57 9.66 13.56
N PRO A 5 -26.73 10.60 12.60
CA PRO A 5 -26.97 10.26 11.21
C PRO A 5 -25.78 9.52 10.58
N THR A 6 -24.57 9.98 10.86
CA THR A 6 -23.33 9.36 10.34
C THR A 6 -23.14 7.96 10.93
N PHE A 7 -23.38 7.81 12.23
CA PHE A 7 -23.29 6.53 12.90
C PHE A 7 -24.36 5.55 12.38
N ALA A 8 -25.59 6.01 12.16
CA ALA A 8 -26.64 5.18 11.57
C ALA A 8 -26.29 4.74 10.14
N ALA A 9 -25.77 5.64 9.31
CA ALA A 9 -25.30 5.30 7.96
C ALA A 9 -24.16 4.28 7.99
N PHE A 10 -23.21 4.42 8.91
CA PHE A 10 -22.12 3.45 9.12
C PHE A 10 -22.67 2.09 9.57
N CYS A 11 -23.59 2.05 10.52
CA CYS A 11 -24.17 0.80 10.97
C CYS A 11 -24.94 0.07 9.86
N LEU A 12 -25.72 0.79 9.07
CA LEU A 12 -26.51 0.20 7.97
C LEU A 12 -25.67 -0.14 6.75
N GLY A 13 -24.72 0.71 6.38
CA GLY A 13 -23.93 0.55 5.15
C GLY A 13 -22.71 -0.36 5.33
N PHE A 14 -22.16 -0.43 6.53
CA PHE A 14 -20.94 -1.19 6.79
C PHE A 14 -21.13 -2.28 7.83
N LEU A 15 -21.55 -1.95 9.04
CA LEU A 15 -21.56 -2.90 10.16
C LEU A 15 -22.55 -4.06 9.92
N TYR A 16 -23.76 -3.76 9.47
CA TYR A 16 -24.78 -4.78 9.19
C TYR A 16 -24.34 -5.75 8.07
N PRO A 17 -23.91 -5.31 6.88
CA PRO A 17 -23.39 -6.20 5.84
C PRO A 17 -22.17 -7.00 6.29
N PHE A 18 -21.28 -6.40 7.07
CA PHE A 18 -20.09 -7.06 7.60
C PHE A 18 -20.44 -8.23 8.53
N VAL A 19 -21.26 -7.97 9.55
CA VAL A 19 -21.73 -9.02 10.48
C VAL A 19 -22.51 -10.12 9.75
N LYS A 20 -23.39 -9.72 8.82
CA LYS A 20 -24.13 -10.68 7.98
C LYS A 20 -23.21 -11.50 7.09
N GLY A 21 -22.16 -10.89 6.54
CA GLY A 21 -21.10 -11.58 5.77
C GLY A 21 -20.38 -12.63 6.59
N ILE A 22 -19.98 -12.30 7.82
CA ILE A 22 -19.37 -13.26 8.76
C ILE A 22 -20.32 -14.41 9.03
N PHE A 23 -21.60 -14.15 9.32
CA PHE A 23 -22.58 -15.19 9.53
C PHE A 23 -22.73 -16.09 8.29
N LEU A 24 -22.86 -15.50 7.09
CA LEU A 24 -23.01 -16.24 5.84
C LEU A 24 -21.77 -17.04 5.46
N SER A 25 -20.58 -16.69 5.94
CA SER A 25 -19.36 -17.47 5.70
C SER A 25 -19.42 -18.89 6.30
N PHE A 26 -20.23 -19.07 7.35
CA PHE A 26 -20.53 -20.38 7.95
C PHE A 26 -21.73 -21.09 7.31
N CYS A 27 -22.32 -20.50 6.29
CA CYS A 27 -23.51 -21.02 5.64
C CYS A 27 -23.23 -21.33 4.16
N ARG A 28 -23.89 -22.35 3.64
CA ARG A 28 -24.03 -22.54 2.20
C ARG A 28 -25.29 -21.81 1.74
N PHE A 29 -25.14 -20.82 0.87
CA PHE A 29 -26.25 -19.99 0.41
C PHE A 29 -26.26 -19.82 -1.11
N LYS A 30 -27.48 -19.74 -1.69
CA LYS A 30 -27.70 -19.32 -3.08
C LYS A 30 -28.13 -17.87 -3.15
N THR A 31 -28.87 -17.42 -2.16
CA THR A 31 -29.31 -16.03 -1.98
C THR A 31 -29.25 -15.70 -0.49
N THR A 32 -29.18 -14.40 -0.17
CA THR A 32 -29.14 -13.94 1.23
C THR A 32 -30.33 -14.37 2.11
N SER A 33 -31.40 -14.90 1.49
CA SER A 33 -32.62 -15.39 2.17
C SER A 33 -32.70 -16.91 2.26
N LYS A 34 -31.95 -17.65 1.42
CA LYS A 34 -31.94 -19.12 1.39
C LYS A 34 -30.54 -19.63 1.72
N TRP A 35 -30.31 -19.97 2.96
CA TRP A 35 -29.03 -20.44 3.47
C TRP A 35 -29.24 -21.68 4.36
N THR A 36 -28.21 -22.51 4.44
CA THR A 36 -28.09 -23.65 5.32
C THR A 36 -26.78 -23.57 6.09
N TRP A 37 -26.85 -23.78 7.39
CA TRP A 37 -25.66 -23.76 8.23
C TRP A 37 -24.80 -24.98 7.94
N VAL A 38 -23.52 -24.73 7.62
CA VAL A 38 -22.50 -25.78 7.29
C VAL A 38 -21.26 -25.69 8.18
N GLY A 39 -21.25 -24.78 9.15
CA GLY A 39 -20.10 -24.60 10.03
C GLY A 39 -18.84 -24.18 9.26
N PHE A 40 -17.75 -24.90 9.46
CA PHE A 40 -16.44 -24.60 8.86
C PHE A 40 -16.18 -25.24 7.48
N ASP A 41 -17.16 -25.94 6.89
CA ASP A 41 -16.99 -26.66 5.61
C ASP A 41 -16.52 -25.73 4.49
N ASN A 42 -17.00 -24.49 4.44
CA ASN A 42 -16.58 -23.52 3.45
C ASN A 42 -15.09 -23.18 3.59
N TYR A 43 -14.60 -23.03 4.81
CA TYR A 43 -13.19 -22.75 5.10
C TYR A 43 -12.31 -23.94 4.74
N VAL A 44 -12.73 -25.16 5.15
CA VAL A 44 -12.02 -26.39 4.80
C VAL A 44 -11.95 -26.56 3.28
N SER A 45 -13.05 -26.30 2.57
CA SER A 45 -13.08 -26.36 1.10
C SER A 45 -12.16 -25.32 0.47
N ALA A 46 -12.16 -24.07 0.99
CA ALA A 46 -11.28 -23.01 0.47
C ALA A 46 -9.80 -23.36 0.66
N PHE A 47 -9.40 -23.83 1.85
CA PHE A 47 -8.00 -24.20 2.11
C PHE A 47 -7.55 -25.48 1.41
N ASN A 48 -8.47 -26.30 0.91
CA ASN A 48 -8.18 -27.45 0.09
C ASN A 48 -8.22 -27.16 -1.44
N ASP A 49 -8.65 -25.95 -1.83
CA ASP A 49 -8.67 -25.53 -3.23
C ASP A 49 -7.29 -24.99 -3.64
N PRO A 50 -6.59 -25.65 -4.58
CA PRO A 50 -5.28 -25.20 -5.07
C PRO A 50 -5.33 -23.76 -5.64
N SER A 51 -6.44 -23.38 -6.28
CA SER A 51 -6.59 -22.04 -6.87
C SER A 51 -6.67 -20.96 -5.78
N PHE A 52 -7.38 -21.24 -4.69
CA PHE A 52 -7.46 -20.36 -3.54
C PHE A 52 -6.09 -20.21 -2.85
N LEU A 53 -5.39 -21.31 -2.61
CA LEU A 53 -4.06 -21.30 -2.00
C LEU A 53 -3.05 -20.52 -2.86
N HIS A 54 -3.08 -20.73 -4.17
CA HIS A 54 -2.23 -19.98 -5.10
C HIS A 54 -2.53 -18.48 -5.03
N ALA A 55 -3.79 -18.09 -5.10
CA ALA A 55 -4.21 -16.69 -5.02
C ALA A 55 -3.83 -16.06 -3.66
N PHE A 56 -4.00 -16.80 -2.57
CA PHE A 56 -3.63 -16.36 -1.22
C PHE A 56 -2.13 -16.05 -1.12
N TRP A 57 -1.28 -16.99 -1.51
CA TRP A 57 0.18 -16.82 -1.46
C TRP A 57 0.66 -15.73 -2.43
N TYR A 58 0.09 -15.69 -3.63
CA TYR A 58 0.40 -14.63 -4.59
C TYR A 58 0.09 -13.24 -4.01
N THR A 59 -1.08 -13.08 -3.40
CA THR A 59 -1.49 -11.82 -2.76
C THR A 59 -0.61 -11.49 -1.55
N ALA A 60 -0.26 -12.48 -0.73
CA ALA A 60 0.60 -12.28 0.42
C ALA A 60 2.00 -11.80 0.00
N ILE A 61 2.61 -12.46 -0.99
CA ILE A 61 3.93 -12.06 -1.52
C ILE A 61 3.84 -10.67 -2.16
N PHE A 62 2.78 -10.39 -2.92
CA PHE A 62 2.55 -9.08 -3.51
C PHE A 62 2.45 -7.99 -2.43
N ALA A 63 1.65 -8.21 -1.39
CA ALA A 63 1.46 -7.26 -0.30
C ALA A 63 2.78 -6.96 0.44
N VAL A 64 3.53 -7.99 0.82
CA VAL A 64 4.81 -7.84 1.51
C VAL A 64 5.83 -7.12 0.62
N THR A 65 5.96 -7.52 -0.65
CA THR A 65 6.91 -6.91 -1.58
C THR A 65 6.56 -5.44 -1.84
N SER A 66 5.30 -5.14 -2.09
CA SER A 66 4.82 -3.77 -2.31
C SER A 66 5.04 -2.90 -1.07
N LEU A 67 4.71 -3.42 0.11
CA LEU A 67 4.89 -2.70 1.37
C LEU A 67 6.35 -2.33 1.59
N ILE A 68 7.28 -3.26 1.41
CA ILE A 68 8.71 -3.01 1.59
C ILE A 68 9.20 -1.98 0.56
N LEU A 69 8.89 -2.17 -0.72
CA LEU A 69 9.37 -1.29 -1.79
C LEU A 69 8.80 0.13 -1.66
N ILE A 70 7.51 0.27 -1.40
CA ILE A 70 6.87 1.58 -1.24
C ILE A 70 7.52 2.32 -0.06
N ASN A 71 7.67 1.67 1.09
CA ASN A 71 8.26 2.32 2.28
C ASN A 71 9.73 2.70 2.05
N VAL A 72 10.54 1.80 1.52
CA VAL A 72 11.97 2.07 1.26
C VAL A 72 12.15 3.21 0.25
N LEU A 73 11.42 3.16 -0.87
CA LEU A 73 11.53 4.18 -1.92
C LEU A 73 10.98 5.52 -1.45
N SER A 74 9.83 5.54 -0.77
CA SER A 74 9.24 6.77 -0.24
C SER A 74 10.11 7.43 0.80
N PHE A 75 10.68 6.63 1.72
CA PHE A 75 11.62 7.14 2.72
C PHE A 75 12.89 7.68 2.07
N ALA A 76 13.47 6.99 1.09
CA ALA A 76 14.65 7.45 0.37
C ALA A 76 14.39 8.79 -0.34
N VAL A 77 13.25 8.94 -1.03
CA VAL A 77 12.86 10.18 -1.68
C VAL A 77 12.62 11.28 -0.66
N ALA A 78 11.89 11.01 0.43
CA ALA A 78 11.64 11.98 1.50
C ALA A 78 12.94 12.47 2.14
N TYR A 79 13.84 11.54 2.45
CA TYR A 79 15.15 11.86 3.03
C TYR A 79 16.02 12.71 2.09
N ALA A 80 16.02 12.41 0.79
CA ALA A 80 16.69 13.25 -0.19
C ALA A 80 16.09 14.67 -0.23
N LEU A 81 14.77 14.77 -0.27
CA LEU A 81 14.07 16.06 -0.37
C LEU A 81 14.18 16.93 0.89
N THR A 82 14.44 16.36 2.05
CA THR A 82 14.64 17.11 3.31
C THR A 82 16.05 17.67 3.45
N ARG A 83 16.99 17.29 2.56
CA ARG A 83 18.37 17.80 2.57
C ARG A 83 18.59 19.15 1.83
N GLY A 84 17.54 19.90 1.55
CA GLY A 84 17.64 21.25 0.99
C GLY A 84 17.90 21.28 -0.52
N ILE A 85 17.44 20.28 -1.27
CA ILE A 85 17.55 20.27 -2.74
C ILE A 85 16.72 21.43 -3.32
N ARG A 86 17.30 22.17 -4.26
CA ARG A 86 16.58 23.24 -4.96
C ARG A 86 15.40 22.65 -5.74
N GLY A 87 14.21 23.26 -5.60
CA GLY A 87 12.99 22.80 -6.28
C GLY A 87 12.23 21.67 -5.57
N THR A 88 12.48 21.43 -4.27
CA THR A 88 11.81 20.40 -3.46
C THR A 88 10.29 20.38 -3.62
N ASN A 89 9.65 21.57 -3.71
CA ASN A 89 8.19 21.66 -3.85
C ASN A 89 7.72 21.13 -5.20
N ILE A 90 8.48 21.31 -6.27
CA ILE A 90 8.17 20.76 -7.60
C ILE A 90 8.24 19.23 -7.53
N PHE A 91 9.30 18.69 -6.96
CA PHE A 91 9.43 17.23 -6.80
C PHE A 91 8.30 16.65 -5.96
N ARG A 92 7.93 17.28 -4.84
CA ARG A 92 6.77 16.85 -4.01
C ARG A 92 5.49 16.81 -4.83
N THR A 93 5.21 17.83 -5.62
CA THR A 93 4.02 17.89 -6.48
C THR A 93 4.04 16.80 -7.55
N VAL A 94 5.15 16.61 -8.24
CA VAL A 94 5.29 15.61 -9.31
C VAL A 94 5.13 14.18 -8.77
N PHE A 95 5.75 13.87 -7.63
CA PHE A 95 5.61 12.54 -7.01
C PHE A 95 4.20 12.29 -6.43
N PHE A 96 3.51 13.34 -5.99
CA PHE A 96 2.16 13.20 -5.45
C PHE A 96 1.07 13.11 -6.53
N MET A 97 1.31 13.67 -7.72
CA MET A 97 0.34 13.74 -8.82
C MET A 97 -0.28 12.37 -9.20
N PRO A 98 0.49 11.26 -9.29
CA PRO A 98 -0.08 9.95 -9.62
C PRO A 98 -1.20 9.50 -8.67
N ASN A 99 -1.13 9.87 -7.40
CA ASN A 99 -2.13 9.51 -6.40
C ASN A 99 -3.51 10.15 -6.66
N LEU A 100 -3.53 11.26 -7.39
CA LEU A 100 -4.76 11.97 -7.73
C LEU A 100 -5.50 11.37 -8.94
N ILE A 101 -4.86 10.47 -9.67
CA ILE A 101 -5.45 9.83 -10.85
C ILE A 101 -6.33 8.66 -10.40
N GLY A 102 -7.57 8.63 -10.89
CA GLY A 102 -8.51 7.54 -10.57
C GLY A 102 -7.98 6.17 -11.00
N GLY A 103 -8.08 5.17 -10.11
CA GLY A 103 -7.47 3.85 -10.28
C GLY A 103 -7.88 3.13 -11.58
N ILE A 104 -9.12 3.28 -12.05
CA ILE A 104 -9.59 2.66 -13.31
C ILE A 104 -8.82 3.22 -14.51
N VAL A 105 -8.69 4.55 -14.58
CA VAL A 105 -7.97 5.24 -15.67
C VAL A 105 -6.50 4.86 -15.64
N LEU A 106 -5.93 4.83 -14.45
CA LEU A 106 -4.54 4.50 -14.21
C LEU A 106 -4.23 3.05 -14.61
N GLY A 107 -5.08 2.11 -14.20
CA GLY A 107 -4.95 0.70 -14.57
C GLY A 107 -5.03 0.48 -16.09
N TYR A 108 -5.92 1.19 -16.78
CA TYR A 108 -6.03 1.12 -18.25
C TYR A 108 -4.77 1.66 -18.95
N ILE A 109 -4.29 2.85 -18.55
CA ILE A 109 -3.09 3.46 -19.15
C ILE A 109 -1.87 2.55 -18.95
N TRP A 110 -1.65 2.06 -17.74
CA TRP A 110 -0.51 1.18 -17.46
C TRP A 110 -0.61 -0.17 -18.18
N SER A 111 -1.82 -0.73 -18.29
CA SER A 111 -2.03 -1.94 -19.08
C SER A 111 -1.63 -1.74 -20.55
N MET A 112 -1.99 -0.59 -21.15
CA MET A 112 -1.57 -0.25 -22.51
C MET A 112 -0.05 -0.10 -22.63
N ILE A 113 0.59 0.59 -21.68
CA ILE A 113 2.05 0.79 -21.69
C ILE A 113 2.77 -0.55 -21.58
N PHE A 114 2.41 -1.38 -20.60
CA PHE A 114 3.06 -2.67 -20.39
C PHE A 114 2.85 -3.61 -21.57
N ASN A 115 1.62 -3.74 -22.07
CA ASN A 115 1.34 -4.59 -23.22
C ASN A 115 2.03 -4.07 -24.49
N GLY A 116 2.12 -2.75 -24.68
CA GLY A 116 2.87 -2.15 -25.79
C GLY A 116 4.36 -2.49 -25.76
N ILE A 117 4.96 -2.61 -24.58
CA ILE A 117 6.35 -3.06 -24.42
C ILE A 117 6.47 -4.57 -24.65
N LEU A 118 5.56 -5.35 -24.05
CA LEU A 118 5.61 -6.81 -24.05
C LEU A 118 5.24 -7.44 -25.39
N ILE A 119 4.52 -6.73 -26.26
CA ILE A 119 4.16 -7.23 -27.60
C ILE A 119 5.40 -7.60 -28.43
N LYS A 120 6.52 -6.91 -28.22
CA LYS A 120 7.79 -7.24 -28.87
C LYS A 120 8.31 -8.63 -28.48
N TYR A 121 7.89 -9.16 -27.35
CA TYR A 121 8.28 -10.46 -26.82
C TYR A 121 7.16 -11.49 -26.97
N SER A 122 6.11 -11.19 -27.79
CA SER A 122 4.95 -12.05 -28.02
C SER A 122 4.22 -12.48 -26.73
N THR A 123 4.23 -11.61 -25.71
CA THR A 123 3.60 -11.86 -24.41
C THR A 123 2.81 -10.64 -23.93
N SER A 124 2.10 -10.78 -22.81
CA SER A 124 1.35 -9.72 -22.16
C SER A 124 1.33 -9.89 -20.64
N VAL A 125 0.92 -8.84 -19.91
CA VAL A 125 0.78 -8.91 -18.44
C VAL A 125 -0.25 -9.93 -17.97
N VAL A 126 -1.18 -10.32 -18.82
CA VAL A 126 -2.24 -11.30 -18.50
C VAL A 126 -1.78 -12.73 -18.79
N LEU A 127 -0.96 -12.92 -19.82
CA LEU A 127 -0.51 -14.26 -20.24
C LEU A 127 0.51 -14.86 -19.27
N GLU A 128 1.37 -14.01 -18.70
CA GLU A 128 2.38 -14.49 -17.76
C GLU A 128 2.25 -13.79 -16.39
N SER A 129 1.98 -14.57 -15.38
CA SER A 129 1.83 -14.12 -13.98
C SER A 129 3.02 -13.29 -13.46
N LYS A 130 4.24 -13.61 -13.92
CA LYS A 130 5.46 -12.88 -13.55
C LYS A 130 5.44 -11.42 -14.02
N TYR A 131 5.05 -11.18 -15.27
CA TYR A 131 4.96 -9.80 -15.80
C TYR A 131 3.79 -9.04 -15.18
N GLY A 132 2.66 -9.73 -14.94
CA GLY A 132 1.53 -9.16 -14.21
C GLY A 132 1.92 -8.74 -12.80
N PHE A 133 2.64 -9.58 -12.06
CA PHE A 133 3.12 -9.30 -10.71
C PHE A 133 4.00 -8.05 -10.64
N TRP A 134 5.07 -8.00 -11.44
CA TRP A 134 5.97 -6.85 -11.45
C TRP A 134 5.33 -5.60 -12.02
N GLY A 135 4.45 -5.73 -13.00
CA GLY A 135 3.68 -4.63 -13.54
C GLY A 135 2.81 -3.97 -12.47
N LEU A 136 2.09 -4.77 -11.68
CA LEU A 136 1.29 -4.26 -10.55
C LEU A 136 2.16 -3.62 -9.47
N ILE A 137 3.33 -4.19 -9.14
CA ILE A 137 4.26 -3.58 -8.16
C ILE A 137 4.77 -2.23 -8.66
N ILE A 138 5.18 -2.12 -9.92
CA ILE A 138 5.65 -0.85 -10.49
C ILE A 138 4.55 0.20 -10.43
N LEU A 139 3.33 -0.17 -10.83
CA LEU A 139 2.16 0.72 -10.78
C LEU A 139 1.88 1.19 -9.35
N MET A 140 1.82 0.25 -8.40
CA MET A 140 1.55 0.56 -6.99
C MET A 140 2.66 1.44 -6.39
N CYS A 141 3.92 1.13 -6.65
CA CYS A 141 5.03 1.97 -6.20
C CYS A 141 4.91 3.38 -6.77
N TRP A 142 4.72 3.53 -8.09
CA TRP A 142 4.60 4.82 -8.73
C TRP A 142 3.43 5.65 -8.17
N GLN A 143 2.30 5.01 -7.87
CA GLN A 143 1.13 5.67 -7.30
C GLN A 143 1.31 6.05 -5.83
N GLN A 144 1.87 5.16 -5.02
CA GLN A 144 1.87 5.30 -3.56
C GLN A 144 3.12 6.01 -3.00
N ILE A 145 4.24 6.01 -3.72
CA ILE A 145 5.48 6.63 -3.24
C ILE A 145 5.26 8.10 -2.85
N GLY A 146 4.52 8.87 -3.67
CA GLY A 146 4.30 10.28 -3.40
C GLY A 146 3.47 10.53 -2.14
N TYR A 147 2.47 9.71 -1.90
CA TYR A 147 1.64 9.80 -0.68
C TYR A 147 2.47 9.51 0.59
N MET A 148 3.16 8.37 0.59
CA MET A 148 3.99 7.98 1.73
C MET A 148 5.18 8.91 1.92
N MET A 149 5.77 9.44 0.85
CA MET A 149 6.84 10.44 0.89
C MET A 149 6.42 11.69 1.69
N ILE A 150 5.19 12.19 1.51
CA ILE A 150 4.73 13.38 2.25
C ILE A 150 4.66 13.08 3.75
N ILE A 151 4.19 11.89 4.14
CA ILE A 151 4.15 11.45 5.54
C ILE A 151 5.56 11.39 6.11
N TYR A 152 6.49 10.80 5.38
CA TYR A 152 7.89 10.73 5.81
C TYR A 152 8.59 12.08 5.86
N VAL A 153 8.28 12.99 4.95
CA VAL A 153 8.81 14.37 5.01
C VAL A 153 8.36 15.05 6.29
N ALA A 154 7.07 14.93 6.65
CA ALA A 154 6.56 15.49 7.90
C ALA A 154 7.25 14.86 9.13
N GLY A 155 7.43 13.53 9.14
CA GLY A 155 8.16 12.85 10.20
C GLY A 155 9.63 13.25 10.28
N LEU A 156 10.32 13.39 9.15
CA LEU A 156 11.73 13.82 9.11
C LEU A 156 11.91 15.26 9.58
N GLN A 157 10.95 16.13 9.30
CA GLN A 157 10.96 17.52 9.76
C GLN A 157 10.59 17.69 11.25
N SER A 158 10.02 16.67 11.88
CA SER A 158 9.73 16.68 13.31
C SER A 158 10.93 16.27 14.19
N VAL A 159 12.01 15.78 13.60
CA VAL A 159 13.23 15.44 14.35
C VAL A 159 13.87 16.72 14.88
N PRO A 160 14.08 16.86 16.21
CA PRO A 160 14.69 18.06 16.80
C PRO A 160 16.11 18.32 16.26
N GLU A 161 16.37 19.55 15.86
CA GLU A 161 17.70 19.93 15.35
C GLU A 161 18.79 19.74 16.42
N ASP A 162 18.49 20.02 17.69
CA ASP A 162 19.41 19.83 18.81
C ASP A 162 19.98 18.39 18.88
N MET A 163 19.16 17.39 18.57
CA MET A 163 19.60 16.00 18.53
C MET A 163 20.56 15.74 17.37
N LEU A 164 20.34 16.37 16.24
CA LEU A 164 21.22 16.25 15.05
C LEU A 164 22.54 17.01 15.27
N GLU A 165 22.50 18.14 15.96
CA GLU A 165 23.70 18.91 16.33
C GLU A 165 24.54 18.17 17.38
N ALA A 166 23.91 17.65 18.42
CA ALA A 166 24.59 16.83 19.44
C ALA A 166 25.30 15.62 18.77
N ALA A 167 24.62 14.93 17.86
CA ALA A 167 25.25 13.82 17.12
C ALA A 167 26.46 14.25 16.30
N ARG A 168 26.42 15.44 15.71
CA ARG A 168 27.60 15.99 14.97
C ARG A 168 28.75 16.31 15.90
N ILE A 169 28.48 16.88 17.07
CA ILE A 169 29.46 17.18 18.11
C ILE A 169 30.12 15.88 18.61
N ASP A 170 29.34 14.83 18.80
CA ASP A 170 29.79 13.49 19.19
C ASP A 170 30.54 12.74 18.07
N GLY A 171 30.70 13.34 16.89
CA GLY A 171 31.43 12.76 15.76
C GLY A 171 30.68 11.67 15.02
N ALA A 172 29.35 11.57 15.16
CA ALA A 172 28.55 10.59 14.43
C ALA A 172 28.54 10.89 12.92
N ASN A 173 28.82 9.86 12.13
CA ASN A 173 28.69 9.97 10.67
C ASN A 173 27.21 9.95 10.23
N GLY A 174 26.92 10.34 8.97
CA GLY A 174 25.56 10.44 8.45
C GLY A 174 24.77 9.12 8.51
N TRP A 175 25.43 7.98 8.40
CA TRP A 175 24.82 6.66 8.53
C TRP A 175 24.43 6.34 9.98
N GLN A 176 25.30 6.67 10.92
CA GLN A 176 25.01 6.51 12.35
C GLN A 176 23.89 7.44 12.80
N THR A 177 23.89 8.69 12.35
CA THR A 177 22.80 9.65 12.61
C THR A 177 21.48 9.14 12.03
N LEU A 178 21.48 8.60 10.81
CA LEU A 178 20.28 8.04 10.18
C LEU A 178 19.68 6.92 11.02
N TRP A 179 20.46 5.90 11.35
CA TRP A 179 19.97 4.69 12.01
C TRP A 179 19.71 4.86 13.49
N LYS A 180 20.51 5.67 14.20
CA LYS A 180 20.44 5.79 15.67
C LYS A 180 19.55 6.95 16.13
N ILE A 181 19.33 7.95 15.28
CA ILE A 181 18.57 9.15 15.64
C ILE A 181 17.38 9.34 14.72
N THR A 182 17.61 9.48 13.41
CA THR A 182 16.55 9.87 12.46
C THR A 182 15.47 8.80 12.38
N ILE A 183 15.82 7.54 12.06
CA ILE A 183 14.83 6.46 11.90
C ILE A 183 14.03 6.21 13.18
N PRO A 184 14.63 6.11 14.39
CA PRO A 184 13.85 5.92 15.62
C PRO A 184 12.86 7.06 15.90
N ASN A 185 13.23 8.30 15.62
CA ASN A 185 12.33 9.45 15.80
C ASN A 185 11.22 9.52 14.74
N VAL A 186 11.42 8.97 13.54
CA VAL A 186 10.44 8.91 12.46
C VAL A 186 9.55 7.67 12.57
N MET A 187 9.88 6.71 13.44
CA MET A 187 9.09 5.47 13.61
C MET A 187 7.57 5.69 13.74
N PRO A 188 7.07 6.69 14.49
CA PRO A 188 5.62 6.96 14.55
C PRO A 188 4.99 7.32 13.19
N SER A 189 5.79 7.72 12.21
CA SER A 189 5.33 7.99 10.84
C SER A 189 5.43 6.77 9.92
N ILE A 190 6.08 5.69 10.40
CA ILE A 190 6.26 4.42 9.67
C ILE A 190 5.15 3.43 10.05
N THR A 191 4.66 3.52 11.28
CA THR A 191 3.60 2.67 11.86
C THR A 191 2.24 3.33 11.79
#